data_2d501da24bdfe6fd5cc607a317883d75
#
_entry.id   2d501da24bdfe6fd5cc607a317883d75
#
_cell.length_a   1.000
_cell.length_b   1.000
_cell.length_c   1.000
_cell.angle_alpha   90.00
_cell.angle_beta   90.00
_cell.angle_gamma   90.00
#
_symmetry.space_group_name_H-M   'P 1'
#
loop_
_entity.id
_entity.type
_entity.pdbx_description
1 polymer ?
#
loop_
_entity_poly.entity_id
_entity_poly.type
_entity_poly.pdbx_seq_one_letter_code
_entity_poly.pdbx_strand_id
1 'polypeptide(L)'
;LLTERMKKWRHVFKLDPNRTLSEKSLEKVCTSGTDAVIVGGTDGITYQNSRDLIERIAEYPVESVQEISAESAVVPGVDGYLIPVVLNSGSLHWVLKAQHRAIRKYGDWIPWEDVAALGYVVLNPESKVGRLTESRTGVGTADLTAYGRLAEHLFRMPALYVEYSGMYGDEGMVRAARRGLKRSRLFYGGGISREDQARAMSREADTVVVGNLVYQNLEAALESVRWVKETESKGVSGDQGIN
;
A
#
# COMPACT_ATOMS: atom_id res chain seq x y z
N LEU A 1 1.28 -1.03 18.05
CA LEU A 1 2.16 -1.22 16.89
C LEU A 1 1.36 -1.10 15.59
N LEU A 2 1.87 -0.35 14.62
CA LEU A 2 1.26 -0.23 13.29
C LEU A 2 1.05 -1.61 12.65
N THR A 3 2.03 -2.50 12.74
CA THR A 3 1.97 -3.84 12.15
C THR A 3 0.81 -4.68 12.68
N GLU A 4 0.38 -4.49 13.93
CA GLU A 4 -0.80 -5.18 14.48
C GLU A 4 -2.11 -4.57 13.97
N ARG A 5 -2.16 -3.24 13.81
CA ARG A 5 -3.34 -2.56 13.25
C ARG A 5 -3.55 -2.95 11.78
N MET A 6 -2.49 -3.00 10.98
CA MET A 6 -2.49 -3.42 9.57
C MET A 6 -3.07 -4.82 9.35
N LYS A 7 -2.99 -5.72 10.33
CA LYS A 7 -3.58 -7.08 10.23
C LYS A 7 -5.09 -7.05 10.05
N LYS A 8 -5.76 -5.98 10.45
CA LYS A 8 -7.21 -5.81 10.35
C LYS A 8 -7.66 -5.13 9.06
N TRP A 9 -6.74 -4.51 8.33
CA TRP A 9 -7.10 -3.76 7.13
C TRP A 9 -7.52 -4.68 5.99
N ARG A 10 -8.71 -4.44 5.46
CA ARG A 10 -9.25 -5.07 4.26
C ARG A 10 -9.28 -4.10 3.09
N HIS A 11 -9.77 -2.89 3.35
CA HIS A 11 -9.87 -1.82 2.38
C HIS A 11 -9.14 -0.57 2.88
N VAL A 12 -8.32 0.02 2.03
CA VAL A 12 -7.58 1.23 2.33
C VAL A 12 -7.69 2.20 1.16
N PHE A 13 -7.97 3.46 1.44
CA PHE A 13 -7.79 4.50 0.43
C PHE A 13 -6.35 5.01 0.42
N LYS A 14 -5.83 5.27 -0.80
CA LYS A 14 -4.55 5.97 -0.96
C LYS A 14 -4.81 7.33 -1.59
N LEU A 15 -4.54 8.40 -0.85
CA LEU A 15 -4.74 9.77 -1.27
C LEU A 15 -3.40 10.43 -1.61
N ASP A 16 -3.34 11.04 -2.79
CA ASP A 16 -2.16 11.74 -3.28
C ASP A 16 -2.21 13.21 -2.83
N PRO A 17 -1.27 13.68 -1.98
CA PRO A 17 -1.23 15.06 -1.52
C PRO A 17 -1.11 16.11 -2.63
N ASN A 18 -0.60 15.70 -3.81
CA ASN A 18 -0.48 16.58 -4.97
C ASN A 18 -1.77 16.66 -5.81
N ARG A 19 -2.88 16.08 -5.32
CA ARG A 19 -4.19 16.11 -5.98
C ARG A 19 -5.25 16.73 -5.08
N THR A 20 -6.09 17.57 -5.68
CA THR A 20 -7.15 18.27 -4.94
C THR A 20 -8.34 17.36 -4.69
N LEU A 21 -8.83 17.36 -3.46
CA LEU A 21 -10.10 16.76 -3.04
C LEU A 21 -10.89 17.79 -2.23
N SER A 22 -12.18 17.98 -2.55
CA SER A 22 -13.03 18.90 -1.79
C SER A 22 -13.25 18.41 -0.36
N GLU A 23 -13.54 19.30 0.60
CA GLU A 23 -13.84 18.92 1.99
C GLU A 23 -14.96 17.88 2.05
N LYS A 24 -16.05 18.11 1.35
CA LYS A 24 -17.17 17.18 1.28
C LYS A 24 -16.79 15.79 0.72
N SER A 25 -15.86 15.74 -0.24
CA SER A 25 -15.38 14.47 -0.78
C SER A 25 -14.44 13.77 0.19
N LEU A 26 -13.59 14.52 0.87
CA LEU A 26 -12.69 14.01 1.90
C LEU A 26 -13.47 13.44 3.09
N GLU A 27 -14.47 14.17 3.59
CA GLU A 27 -15.39 13.70 4.63
C GLU A 27 -16.00 12.34 4.26
N LYS A 28 -16.58 12.22 3.05
CA LYS A 28 -17.17 10.96 2.57
C LYS A 28 -16.16 9.82 2.54
N VAL A 29 -14.93 10.06 2.10
CA VAL A 29 -13.86 9.07 2.09
C VAL A 29 -13.51 8.64 3.52
N CYS A 30 -13.27 9.59 4.41
CA CYS A 30 -12.86 9.32 5.79
C CYS A 30 -13.97 8.68 6.65
N THR A 31 -15.25 8.90 6.29
CA THR A 31 -16.40 8.32 7.00
C THR A 31 -17.02 7.10 6.31
N SER A 32 -16.43 6.63 5.20
CA SER A 32 -16.95 5.52 4.38
C SER A 32 -16.89 4.15 5.03
N GLY A 33 -16.18 4.03 6.14
CA GLY A 33 -15.87 2.74 6.77
C GLY A 33 -14.62 2.05 6.18
N THR A 34 -13.78 2.75 5.42
CA THR A 34 -12.43 2.27 5.09
C THR A 34 -11.62 2.03 6.37
N ASP A 35 -10.68 1.10 6.34
CA ASP A 35 -9.91 0.76 7.54
C ASP A 35 -8.79 1.76 7.83
N ALA A 36 -8.23 2.37 6.79
CA ALA A 36 -7.23 3.41 6.90
C ALA A 36 -7.17 4.28 5.63
N VAL A 37 -6.51 5.41 5.75
CA VAL A 37 -6.12 6.27 4.62
C VAL A 37 -4.60 6.35 4.56
N ILE A 38 -4.02 5.93 3.44
CA ILE A 38 -2.60 6.13 3.13
C ILE A 38 -2.45 7.48 2.44
N VAL A 39 -1.66 8.37 3.01
CA VAL A 39 -1.25 9.62 2.38
C VAL A 39 0.08 9.41 1.68
N GLY A 40 0.10 9.44 0.36
CA GLY A 40 1.31 9.21 -0.42
C GLY A 40 1.10 9.29 -1.92
N GLY A 41 2.18 9.56 -2.62
CA GLY A 41 2.21 9.68 -4.07
C GLY A 41 3.63 9.63 -4.60
N THR A 42 3.79 9.71 -5.93
CA THR A 42 5.10 9.60 -6.59
C THR A 42 5.68 10.96 -6.96
N ASP A 43 4.85 11.91 -7.41
CA ASP A 43 5.29 13.20 -7.94
C ASP A 43 4.77 14.38 -7.13
N GLY A 44 5.61 15.42 -7.01
CA GLY A 44 5.20 16.68 -6.41
C GLY A 44 4.85 16.61 -4.94
N ILE A 45 5.28 15.55 -4.26
CA ILE A 45 5.05 15.36 -2.84
C ILE A 45 6.00 16.26 -2.06
N THR A 46 5.43 17.13 -1.24
CA THR A 46 6.15 18.08 -0.40
C THR A 46 5.69 17.95 1.05
N TYR A 47 6.47 18.48 1.99
CA TYR A 47 6.05 18.58 3.38
C TYR A 47 4.72 19.32 3.51
N GLN A 48 4.56 20.45 2.80
CA GLN A 48 3.39 21.31 2.93
C GLN A 48 2.11 20.62 2.46
N ASN A 49 2.09 20.04 1.22
CA ASN A 49 0.88 19.39 0.73
C ASN A 49 0.55 18.10 1.48
N SER A 50 1.56 17.38 1.96
CA SER A 50 1.37 16.20 2.81
C SER A 50 0.75 16.60 4.16
N ARG A 51 1.29 17.64 4.78
CA ARG A 51 0.79 18.19 6.05
C ARG A 51 -0.66 18.68 5.91
N ASP A 52 -0.94 19.48 4.90
CA ASP A 52 -2.28 20.03 4.67
C ASP A 52 -3.33 18.92 4.51
N LEU A 53 -3.01 17.86 3.79
CA LEU A 53 -3.91 16.72 3.65
C LEU A 53 -4.06 15.93 4.95
N ILE A 54 -2.96 15.67 5.66
CA ILE A 54 -2.96 14.94 6.94
C ILE A 54 -3.77 15.70 8.00
N GLU A 55 -3.58 17.02 8.15
CA GLU A 55 -4.34 17.85 9.09
C GLU A 55 -5.85 17.80 8.80
N ARG A 56 -6.25 17.81 7.54
CA ARG A 56 -7.65 17.67 7.13
C ARG A 56 -8.21 16.28 7.42
N ILE A 57 -7.43 15.20 7.24
CA ILE A 57 -7.87 13.83 7.56
C ILE A 57 -8.01 13.64 9.06
N ALA A 58 -7.15 14.28 9.87
CA ALA A 58 -7.17 14.17 11.32
C ALA A 58 -8.46 14.70 11.99
N GLU A 59 -9.31 15.43 11.24
CA GLU A 59 -10.63 15.86 11.71
C GLU A 59 -11.65 14.70 11.75
N TYR A 60 -11.31 13.53 11.18
CA TYR A 60 -12.21 12.38 11.03
C TYR A 60 -11.68 11.15 11.79
N PRO A 61 -12.57 10.25 12.27
CA PRO A 61 -12.19 9.07 13.05
C PRO A 61 -11.71 7.92 12.16
N VAL A 62 -10.77 8.18 11.27
CA VAL A 62 -10.14 7.18 10.40
C VAL A 62 -8.64 7.13 10.66
N GLU A 63 -8.07 5.93 10.70
CA GLU A 63 -6.61 5.78 10.83
C GLU A 63 -5.92 6.39 9.61
N SER A 64 -4.93 7.27 9.83
CA SER A 64 -4.14 7.89 8.78
C SER A 64 -2.68 7.50 8.88
N VAL A 65 -2.12 7.02 7.77
CA VAL A 65 -0.70 6.66 7.70
C VAL A 65 -0.03 7.34 6.52
N GLN A 66 1.21 7.75 6.70
CA GLN A 66 1.98 8.37 5.62
C GLN A 66 2.88 7.33 4.94
N GLU A 67 2.76 7.16 3.63
CA GLU A 67 3.75 6.44 2.83
C GLU A 67 4.91 7.39 2.48
N ILE A 68 6.10 7.06 2.93
CA ILE A 68 7.26 7.93 2.77
C ILE A 68 7.90 7.71 1.40
N SER A 69 7.68 8.66 0.50
CA SER A 69 8.32 8.71 -0.83
C SER A 69 9.59 9.57 -0.85
N ALA A 70 9.72 10.53 0.07
CA ALA A 70 10.89 11.38 0.23
C ALA A 70 11.08 11.77 1.70
N GLU A 71 12.33 11.80 2.17
CA GLU A 71 12.65 12.18 3.55
C GLU A 71 12.23 13.62 3.91
N SER A 72 12.23 14.50 2.91
CA SER A 72 11.83 15.92 3.09
C SER A 72 10.32 16.13 3.22
N ALA A 73 9.51 15.10 2.94
CA ALA A 73 8.07 15.19 2.99
C ALA A 73 7.45 14.53 4.23
N VAL A 74 8.26 14.03 5.16
CA VAL A 74 7.79 13.38 6.39
C VAL A 74 7.10 14.39 7.29
N VAL A 75 5.84 14.08 7.66
CA VAL A 75 5.01 14.93 8.54
C VAL A 75 4.82 14.19 9.86
N PRO A 76 5.17 14.82 11.01
CA PRO A 76 4.89 14.21 12.31
C PRO A 76 3.39 14.25 12.66
N GLY A 77 2.96 13.34 13.54
CA GLY A 77 1.60 13.34 14.08
C GLY A 77 0.57 12.49 13.32
N VAL A 78 1.02 11.67 12.37
CA VAL A 78 0.19 10.61 11.77
C VAL A 78 0.16 9.38 12.67
N ASP A 79 -0.83 8.50 12.47
CA ASP A 79 -0.94 7.25 13.24
C ASP A 79 0.15 6.22 12.89
N GLY A 80 0.84 6.40 11.76
CA GLY A 80 1.96 5.55 11.40
C GLY A 80 2.61 5.88 10.06
N TYR A 81 3.72 5.21 9.80
CA TYR A 81 4.55 5.42 8.61
C TYR A 81 4.80 4.11 7.87
N LEU A 82 4.53 4.12 6.56
CA LEU A 82 4.84 3.03 5.66
C LEU A 82 6.11 3.37 4.88
N ILE A 83 7.11 2.51 4.97
CA ILE A 83 8.39 2.68 4.28
C ILE A 83 8.46 1.71 3.09
N PRO A 84 8.32 2.19 1.85
CA PRO A 84 8.47 1.34 0.67
C PRO A 84 9.90 0.84 0.53
N VAL A 85 10.05 -0.47 0.35
CA VAL A 85 11.30 -1.13 -0.06
C VAL A 85 11.02 -1.84 -1.38
N VAL A 86 11.47 -1.26 -2.50
CA VAL A 86 11.10 -1.75 -3.83
C VAL A 86 11.98 -2.93 -4.22
N LEU A 87 11.49 -4.15 -3.95
CA LEU A 87 12.26 -5.39 -4.05
C LEU A 87 12.70 -5.72 -5.48
N ASN A 88 11.93 -5.33 -6.50
CA ASN A 88 12.27 -5.52 -7.91
C ASN A 88 12.91 -4.28 -8.56
N SER A 89 13.38 -3.31 -7.75
CA SER A 89 14.11 -2.15 -8.26
C SER A 89 15.45 -2.54 -8.88
N GLY A 90 15.82 -1.89 -9.98
CA GLY A 90 17.17 -1.95 -10.55
C GLY A 90 18.16 -1.07 -9.79
N SER A 91 17.70 -0.21 -8.89
CA SER A 91 18.51 0.74 -8.15
C SER A 91 18.54 0.42 -6.65
N LEU A 92 19.74 0.24 -6.09
CA LEU A 92 19.93 0.06 -4.65
C LEU A 92 19.41 1.26 -3.82
N HIS A 93 19.20 2.40 -4.48
CA HIS A 93 18.61 3.58 -3.84
C HIS A 93 17.25 3.25 -3.18
N TRP A 94 16.38 2.58 -3.90
CA TRP A 94 15.01 2.29 -3.49
C TRP A 94 14.88 1.04 -2.60
N VAL A 95 15.96 0.27 -2.51
CA VAL A 95 16.00 -0.93 -1.65
C VAL A 95 16.62 -0.62 -0.28
N LEU A 96 17.63 0.24 -0.24
CA LEU A 96 18.43 0.43 0.99
C LEU A 96 18.91 1.87 1.22
N LYS A 97 19.42 2.56 0.18
CA LYS A 97 20.19 3.81 0.40
C LYS A 97 19.34 4.98 0.89
N ALA A 98 18.09 5.10 0.43
CA ALA A 98 17.17 6.14 0.87
C ALA A 98 16.81 5.95 2.35
N GLN A 99 16.46 4.71 2.73
CA GLN A 99 16.14 4.35 4.10
C GLN A 99 17.33 4.57 5.05
N HIS A 100 18.53 4.12 4.64
CA HIS A 100 19.74 4.35 5.43
C HIS A 100 20.00 5.83 5.70
N ARG A 101 19.85 6.70 4.67
CA ARG A 101 20.05 8.15 4.85
C ARG A 101 19.05 8.76 5.83
N ALA A 102 17.78 8.39 5.69
CA ALA A 102 16.71 8.87 6.56
C ALA A 102 16.96 8.43 8.02
N ILE A 103 17.28 7.15 8.23
CA ILE A 103 17.56 6.61 9.56
C ILE A 103 18.80 7.27 10.17
N ARG A 104 19.87 7.48 9.38
CA ARG A 104 21.06 8.20 9.88
C ARG A 104 20.77 9.60 10.37
N LYS A 105 19.80 10.28 9.73
CA LYS A 105 19.45 11.66 10.05
C LYS A 105 18.42 11.77 11.19
N TYR A 106 17.46 10.86 11.23
CA TYR A 106 16.29 10.97 12.08
C TYR A 106 16.10 9.81 13.06
N GLY A 107 17.01 8.82 13.09
CA GLY A 107 16.82 7.54 13.78
C GLY A 107 16.42 7.65 15.25
N ASP A 108 16.95 8.67 15.95
CA ASP A 108 16.67 8.90 17.37
C ASP A 108 15.25 9.46 17.62
N TRP A 109 14.57 9.96 16.58
CA TRP A 109 13.23 10.52 16.65
C TRP A 109 12.16 9.68 15.98
N ILE A 110 12.56 8.56 15.34
CA ILE A 110 11.62 7.67 14.66
C ILE A 110 10.79 6.90 15.71
N PRO A 111 9.44 7.00 15.67
CA PRO A 111 8.57 6.17 16.50
C PRO A 111 8.50 4.75 15.93
N TRP A 112 9.52 3.94 16.18
CA TRP A 112 9.71 2.62 15.55
C TRP A 112 8.52 1.69 15.65
N GLU A 113 7.70 1.81 16.69
CA GLU A 113 6.48 1.04 16.89
C GLU A 113 5.35 1.40 15.89
N ASP A 114 5.40 2.61 15.34
CA ASP A 114 4.46 3.11 14.34
C ASP A 114 5.05 3.16 12.92
N VAL A 115 6.15 2.45 12.69
CA VAL A 115 6.78 2.31 11.38
C VAL A 115 6.66 0.88 10.87
N ALA A 116 6.27 0.71 9.61
CA ALA A 116 6.25 -0.57 8.91
C ALA A 116 7.00 -0.49 7.58
N ALA A 117 8.04 -1.30 7.41
CA ALA A 117 8.68 -1.48 6.11
C ALA A 117 7.86 -2.47 5.26
N LEU A 118 7.44 -2.04 4.07
CA LEU A 118 6.69 -2.87 3.14
C LEU A 118 7.55 -3.25 1.93
N GLY A 119 7.58 -4.53 1.60
CA GLY A 119 8.18 -4.98 0.34
C GLY A 119 7.27 -4.61 -0.83
N TYR A 120 7.74 -3.78 -1.75
CA TYR A 120 7.01 -3.42 -2.96
C TYR A 120 7.50 -4.24 -4.14
N VAL A 121 6.59 -4.75 -4.95
CA VAL A 121 6.86 -5.28 -6.29
C VAL A 121 6.02 -4.51 -7.29
N VAL A 122 6.67 -3.65 -8.06
CA VAL A 122 6.01 -2.77 -9.04
C VAL A 122 5.96 -3.48 -10.38
N LEU A 123 4.75 -3.64 -10.95
CA LEU A 123 4.51 -4.47 -12.13
C LEU A 123 4.03 -3.70 -13.37
N ASN A 124 3.55 -2.45 -13.22
CA ASN A 124 3.19 -1.63 -14.37
C ASN A 124 4.41 -0.87 -14.92
N PRO A 125 4.94 -1.21 -16.11
CA PRO A 125 6.09 -0.53 -16.71
C PRO A 125 5.80 0.94 -17.06
N GLU A 126 4.53 1.27 -17.34
CA GLU A 126 4.10 2.61 -17.71
C GLU A 126 3.85 3.50 -16.49
N SER A 127 3.91 2.94 -15.27
CA SER A 127 3.72 3.71 -14.04
C SER A 127 4.89 4.66 -13.78
N LYS A 128 4.59 5.81 -13.19
CA LYS A 128 5.65 6.75 -12.75
C LYS A 128 6.57 6.11 -11.73
N VAL A 129 6.02 5.36 -10.78
CA VAL A 129 6.82 4.65 -9.76
C VAL A 129 7.71 3.60 -10.41
N GLY A 130 7.24 2.85 -11.40
CA GLY A 130 8.05 1.85 -12.11
C GLY A 130 9.27 2.46 -12.80
N ARG A 131 9.07 3.59 -13.49
CA ARG A 131 10.17 4.34 -14.12
C ARG A 131 11.12 4.96 -13.10
N LEU A 132 10.57 5.63 -12.07
CA LEU A 132 11.36 6.28 -11.03
C LEU A 132 12.26 5.30 -10.27
N THR A 133 11.74 4.12 -10.00
CA THR A 133 12.44 3.09 -9.22
C THR A 133 13.24 2.11 -10.09
N GLU A 134 13.26 2.31 -11.40
CA GLU A 134 13.91 1.40 -12.36
C GLU A 134 13.46 -0.06 -12.15
N SER A 135 12.15 -0.24 -11.89
CA SER A 135 11.62 -1.55 -11.54
C SER A 135 11.66 -2.53 -12.71
N ARG A 136 12.10 -3.76 -12.44
CA ARG A 136 12.04 -4.88 -13.39
C ARG A 136 10.63 -5.43 -13.42
N THR A 137 9.80 -4.93 -14.33
CA THR A 137 8.37 -5.25 -14.40
C THR A 137 8.06 -6.53 -15.19
N GLY A 138 8.97 -6.99 -16.05
CA GLY A 138 8.85 -8.22 -16.85
C GLY A 138 9.17 -9.49 -16.06
N VAL A 139 8.60 -9.63 -14.87
CA VAL A 139 8.77 -10.79 -13.98
C VAL A 139 7.60 -11.75 -14.10
N GLY A 140 7.83 -13.04 -13.81
CA GLY A 140 6.81 -14.08 -13.88
C GLY A 140 6.25 -14.49 -12.50
N THR A 141 5.32 -15.45 -12.50
CA THR A 141 4.68 -15.96 -11.28
C THR A 141 5.69 -16.61 -10.31
N ALA A 142 6.74 -17.24 -10.82
CA ALA A 142 7.81 -17.79 -9.99
C ALA A 142 8.56 -16.70 -9.22
N ASP A 143 8.82 -15.55 -9.88
CA ASP A 143 9.47 -14.40 -9.25
C ASP A 143 8.59 -13.82 -8.15
N LEU A 144 7.27 -13.66 -8.40
CA LEU A 144 6.34 -13.14 -7.38
C LEU A 144 6.30 -14.04 -6.15
N THR A 145 6.31 -15.36 -6.34
CA THR A 145 6.41 -16.31 -5.23
C THR A 145 7.74 -16.15 -4.49
N ALA A 146 8.84 -15.94 -5.22
CA ALA A 146 10.15 -15.71 -4.63
C ALA A 146 10.21 -14.37 -3.86
N TYR A 147 9.65 -13.29 -4.41
CA TYR A 147 9.54 -12.01 -3.68
C TYR A 147 8.71 -12.12 -2.41
N GLY A 148 7.61 -12.89 -2.42
CA GLY A 148 6.85 -13.19 -1.21
C GLY A 148 7.72 -13.85 -0.14
N ARG A 149 8.47 -14.89 -0.49
CA ARG A 149 9.39 -15.58 0.41
C ARG A 149 10.52 -14.67 0.89
N LEU A 150 11.07 -13.85 -0.01
CA LEU A 150 12.11 -12.87 0.31
C LEU A 150 11.62 -11.88 1.36
N ALA A 151 10.45 -11.28 1.15
CA ALA A 151 9.85 -10.33 2.07
C ALA A 151 9.58 -10.97 3.44
N GLU A 152 8.92 -12.12 3.48
CA GLU A 152 8.52 -12.74 4.74
C GLU A 152 9.68 -13.41 5.48
N HIS A 153 10.45 -14.26 4.79
CA HIS A 153 11.40 -15.13 5.50
C HIS A 153 12.78 -14.51 5.66
N LEU A 154 13.25 -13.74 4.68
CA LEU A 154 14.58 -13.13 4.74
C LEU A 154 14.53 -11.74 5.39
N PHE A 155 13.64 -10.88 4.91
CA PHE A 155 13.55 -9.50 5.40
C PHE A 155 12.60 -9.29 6.57
N ARG A 156 11.77 -10.30 6.92
CA ARG A 156 10.81 -10.22 8.04
C ARG A 156 9.85 -9.04 7.92
N MET A 157 9.47 -8.69 6.72
CA MET A 157 8.55 -7.60 6.45
C MET A 157 7.12 -7.98 6.84
N PRO A 158 6.34 -7.08 7.44
CA PRO A 158 4.96 -7.35 7.84
C PRO A 158 4.01 -7.51 6.65
N ALA A 159 4.36 -6.92 5.50
CA ALA A 159 3.57 -7.05 4.28
C ALA A 159 4.41 -6.99 3.01
N LEU A 160 3.88 -7.62 1.96
CA LEU A 160 4.26 -7.43 0.57
C LEU A 160 3.15 -6.64 -0.13
N TYR A 161 3.52 -5.65 -0.91
CA TYR A 161 2.61 -4.83 -1.71
C TYR A 161 2.86 -5.09 -3.20
N VAL A 162 1.87 -5.65 -3.90
CA VAL A 162 1.89 -5.80 -5.36
C VAL A 162 1.25 -4.56 -5.98
N GLU A 163 2.06 -3.77 -6.68
CA GLU A 163 1.71 -2.44 -7.15
C GLU A 163 1.60 -2.38 -8.68
N TYR A 164 0.39 -2.05 -9.14
CA TYR A 164 0.07 -1.88 -10.57
C TYR A 164 -0.34 -0.45 -10.93
N SER A 165 0.01 0.55 -10.15
CA SER A 165 -0.36 1.97 -10.32
C SER A 165 -0.92 2.34 -11.70
N GLY A 166 -2.18 2.72 -11.73
CA GLY A 166 -2.85 3.22 -12.94
C GLY A 166 -3.48 2.17 -13.84
N MET A 167 -3.24 0.87 -13.63
CA MET A 167 -3.89 -0.21 -14.38
C MET A 167 -4.36 -1.34 -13.48
N TYR A 168 -5.39 -2.06 -13.89
CA TYR A 168 -5.81 -3.28 -13.20
C TYR A 168 -4.80 -4.40 -13.44
N GLY A 169 -4.39 -5.07 -12.37
CA GLY A 169 -3.34 -6.08 -12.41
C GLY A 169 -3.82 -7.47 -12.76
N ASP A 170 -2.85 -8.37 -12.98
CA ASP A 170 -3.09 -9.79 -13.21
C ASP A 170 -3.32 -10.52 -11.86
N GLU A 171 -4.50 -11.12 -11.70
CA GLU A 171 -4.88 -11.89 -10.50
C GLU A 171 -3.95 -13.11 -10.27
N GLY A 172 -3.45 -13.72 -11.34
CA GLY A 172 -2.51 -14.83 -11.27
C GLY A 172 -1.17 -14.42 -10.65
N MET A 173 -0.71 -13.21 -10.93
CA MET A 173 0.49 -12.65 -10.32
C MET A 173 0.29 -12.36 -8.83
N VAL A 174 -0.87 -11.79 -8.45
CA VAL A 174 -1.22 -11.56 -7.03
C VAL A 174 -1.33 -12.88 -6.27
N ARG A 175 -1.98 -13.88 -6.88
CA ARG A 175 -2.05 -15.25 -6.32
C ARG A 175 -0.67 -15.89 -6.20
N ALA A 176 0.24 -15.62 -7.14
CA ALA A 176 1.61 -16.12 -7.06
C ALA A 176 2.39 -15.49 -5.90
N ALA A 177 2.22 -14.18 -5.66
CA ALA A 177 2.78 -13.51 -4.49
C ALA A 177 2.25 -14.14 -3.19
N ARG A 178 0.92 -14.39 -3.11
CA ARG A 178 0.29 -15.07 -1.98
C ARG A 178 0.93 -16.41 -1.64
N ARG A 179 1.24 -17.24 -2.65
CA ARG A 179 1.91 -18.53 -2.42
C ARG A 179 3.28 -18.42 -1.72
N GLY A 180 3.92 -17.27 -1.82
CA GLY A 180 5.19 -16.99 -1.14
C GLY A 180 5.04 -16.56 0.32
N LEU A 181 3.83 -16.26 0.77
CA LEU A 181 3.54 -15.69 2.08
C LEU A 181 2.75 -16.68 2.96
N LYS A 182 3.06 -16.72 4.26
CA LYS A 182 2.32 -17.50 5.26
C LYS A 182 1.75 -16.62 6.37
N ARG A 183 2.48 -15.59 6.81
CA ARG A 183 2.14 -14.72 7.94
C ARG A 183 2.05 -13.26 7.53
N SER A 184 2.93 -12.83 6.62
CA SER A 184 2.95 -11.47 6.13
C SER A 184 1.71 -11.18 5.28
N ARG A 185 1.19 -9.97 5.40
CA ARG A 185 0.02 -9.52 4.64
C ARG A 185 0.36 -9.31 3.18
N LEU A 186 -0.59 -9.59 2.31
CA LEU A 186 -0.51 -9.22 0.91
C LEU A 186 -1.41 -8.01 0.64
N PHE A 187 -0.78 -6.92 0.22
CA PHE A 187 -1.47 -5.71 -0.25
C PHE A 187 -1.50 -5.72 -1.77
N TYR A 188 -2.60 -5.25 -2.32
CA TYR A 188 -2.74 -5.02 -3.75
C TYR A 188 -3.18 -3.58 -4.00
N GLY A 189 -2.49 -2.86 -4.91
CA GLY A 189 -2.89 -1.56 -5.42
C GLY A 189 -2.77 -1.52 -6.93
N GLY A 190 -3.84 -1.11 -7.60
CA GLY A 190 -3.84 -0.99 -9.06
C GLY A 190 -5.23 -0.97 -9.66
N GLY A 191 -5.59 0.08 -10.38
CA GLY A 191 -6.67 0.22 -11.34
C GLY A 191 -8.06 -0.32 -11.00
N ILE A 192 -8.38 -0.54 -9.72
CA ILE A 192 -9.74 -0.92 -9.31
C ILE A 192 -10.70 0.19 -9.71
N SER A 193 -11.73 -0.17 -10.49
CA SER A 193 -12.76 0.76 -10.97
C SER A 193 -14.17 0.16 -10.96
N ARG A 194 -14.31 -1.16 -10.72
CA ARG A 194 -15.59 -1.89 -10.76
C ARG A 194 -15.63 -2.95 -9.67
N GLU A 195 -16.86 -3.37 -9.34
CA GLU A 195 -17.13 -4.36 -8.30
C GLU A 195 -16.47 -5.71 -8.58
N ASP A 196 -16.55 -6.22 -9.82
CA ASP A 196 -15.95 -7.49 -10.20
C ASP A 196 -14.43 -7.52 -9.95
N GLN A 197 -13.74 -6.42 -10.28
CA GLN A 197 -12.32 -6.23 -10.03
C GLN A 197 -11.98 -6.17 -8.53
N ALA A 198 -12.74 -5.38 -7.77
CA ALA A 198 -12.54 -5.26 -6.33
C ALA A 198 -12.73 -6.61 -5.62
N ARG A 199 -13.80 -7.34 -5.96
CA ARG A 199 -14.10 -8.67 -5.42
C ARG A 199 -13.05 -9.71 -5.84
N ALA A 200 -12.59 -9.69 -7.09
CA ALA A 200 -11.56 -10.61 -7.56
C ALA A 200 -10.25 -10.42 -6.79
N MET A 201 -9.75 -9.19 -6.68
CA MET A 201 -8.50 -8.91 -5.96
C MET A 201 -8.61 -9.12 -4.46
N SER A 202 -9.75 -8.85 -3.83
CA SER A 202 -9.95 -9.08 -2.40
C SER A 202 -10.03 -10.56 -2.00
N ARG A 203 -10.21 -11.47 -2.97
CA ARG A 203 -10.05 -12.92 -2.72
C ARG A 203 -8.59 -13.35 -2.68
N GLU A 204 -7.71 -12.66 -3.38
CA GLU A 204 -6.30 -13.03 -3.50
C GLU A 204 -5.40 -12.22 -2.55
N ALA A 205 -5.75 -10.95 -2.26
CA ALA A 205 -5.03 -10.07 -1.34
C ALA A 205 -5.76 -9.92 0.01
N ASP A 206 -4.99 -9.68 1.07
CA ASP A 206 -5.56 -9.39 2.39
C ASP A 206 -6.09 -7.96 2.47
N THR A 207 -5.41 -7.04 1.80
CA THR A 207 -5.74 -5.62 1.78
C THR A 207 -5.76 -5.11 0.34
N VAL A 208 -6.86 -4.48 -0.04
CA VAL A 208 -6.99 -3.81 -1.33
C VAL A 208 -6.86 -2.30 -1.13
N VAL A 209 -5.95 -1.68 -1.88
CA VAL A 209 -5.69 -0.25 -1.84
C VAL A 209 -6.31 0.42 -3.06
N VAL A 210 -7.22 1.37 -2.84
CA VAL A 210 -7.94 2.11 -3.88
C VAL A 210 -7.46 3.56 -3.86
N GLY A 211 -6.87 4.02 -4.97
CA GLY A 211 -6.33 5.38 -5.08
C GLY A 211 -7.05 6.21 -6.14
N ASN A 212 -6.69 6.06 -7.39
CA ASN A 212 -7.14 6.91 -8.50
C ASN A 212 -8.67 7.03 -8.64
N LEU A 213 -9.40 5.99 -8.27
CA LEU A 213 -10.86 5.96 -8.36
C LEU A 213 -11.51 7.08 -7.52
N VAL A 214 -10.91 7.46 -6.39
CA VAL A 214 -11.40 8.57 -5.53
C VAL A 214 -11.54 9.87 -6.32
N TYR A 215 -10.65 10.09 -7.27
CA TYR A 215 -10.60 11.32 -8.08
C TYR A 215 -11.34 11.18 -9.42
N GLN A 216 -11.61 9.97 -9.87
CA GLN A 216 -12.26 9.69 -11.16
C GLN A 216 -13.78 9.48 -11.00
N ASN A 217 -14.16 8.73 -9.97
CA ASN A 217 -15.55 8.41 -9.66
C ASN A 217 -15.67 8.14 -8.14
N LEU A 218 -15.99 9.19 -7.40
CA LEU A 218 -16.09 9.12 -5.94
C LEU A 218 -17.14 8.10 -5.47
N GLU A 219 -18.27 8.00 -6.14
CA GLU A 219 -19.35 7.07 -5.75
C GLU A 219 -18.88 5.62 -5.85
N ALA A 220 -18.25 5.25 -6.96
CA ALA A 220 -17.66 3.93 -7.13
C ALA A 220 -16.51 3.68 -6.13
N ALA A 221 -15.72 4.71 -5.79
CA ALA A 221 -14.69 4.61 -4.77
C ALA A 221 -15.29 4.29 -3.40
N LEU A 222 -16.35 4.96 -2.99
CA LEU A 222 -17.04 4.69 -1.73
C LEU A 222 -17.66 3.29 -1.70
N GLU A 223 -18.30 2.87 -2.81
CA GLU A 223 -18.85 1.51 -2.95
C GLU A 223 -17.74 0.43 -2.88
N SER A 224 -16.50 0.74 -3.28
CA SER A 224 -15.40 -0.23 -3.22
C SER A 224 -15.10 -0.73 -1.80
N VAL A 225 -15.41 0.08 -0.78
CA VAL A 225 -15.31 -0.34 0.64
C VAL A 225 -16.19 -1.55 0.89
N ARG A 226 -17.47 -1.48 0.45
CA ARG A 226 -18.44 -2.57 0.58
C ARG A 226 -18.01 -3.77 -0.27
N TRP A 227 -17.65 -3.56 -1.54
CA TRP A 227 -17.23 -4.65 -2.44
C TRP A 227 -16.09 -5.48 -1.88
N VAL A 228 -15.10 -4.82 -1.26
CA VAL A 228 -13.95 -5.48 -0.66
C VAL A 228 -14.33 -6.16 0.66
N LYS A 229 -15.02 -5.45 1.56
CA LYS A 229 -15.29 -5.95 2.92
C LYS A 229 -16.29 -7.09 2.96
N GLU A 230 -17.27 -7.13 2.07
CA GLU A 230 -18.23 -8.23 1.93
C GLU A 230 -17.63 -9.47 1.24
N THR A 231 -16.45 -9.36 0.63
CA THR A 231 -15.81 -10.49 -0.05
C THR A 231 -14.90 -11.23 0.94
N GLU A 232 -15.18 -12.51 1.16
CA GLU A 232 -14.28 -13.36 1.94
C GLU A 232 -12.93 -13.51 1.22
N SER A 233 -11.83 -13.21 1.93
CA SER A 233 -10.50 -13.53 1.40
C SER A 233 -10.30 -15.04 1.52
N LYS A 234 -9.61 -15.62 0.53
CA LYS A 234 -9.03 -16.96 0.66
C LYS A 234 -7.84 -16.89 1.63
N GLY A 235 -8.12 -16.50 2.88
CA GLY A 235 -7.12 -16.47 3.93
C GLY A 235 -6.34 -17.77 3.96
N VAL A 236 -5.15 -17.76 4.50
CA VAL A 236 -4.36 -18.97 4.76
C VAL A 236 -5.30 -19.98 5.43
N SER A 237 -5.84 -20.91 4.64
CA SER A 237 -6.58 -22.06 5.15
C SER A 237 -5.61 -22.77 6.07
N GLY A 238 -5.94 -22.76 7.38
CA GLY A 238 -5.15 -23.42 8.38
C GLY A 238 -4.86 -24.84 7.93
N ASP A 239 -3.59 -25.17 8.04
CA ASP A 239 -3.00 -26.51 8.15
C ASP A 239 -3.98 -27.67 7.90
N GLN A 240 -4.11 -28.08 6.63
CA GLN A 240 -4.49 -29.46 6.37
C GLN A 240 -3.22 -30.28 6.46
N GLY A 241 -3.07 -30.89 7.65
CA GLY A 241 -1.98 -31.78 7.97
C GLY A 241 -1.73 -32.78 6.83
N ILE A 242 -0.52 -32.79 6.36
CA ILE A 242 0.02 -33.90 5.58
C ILE A 242 0.60 -34.87 6.62
N ASN A 243 -0.09 -35.98 6.79
CA ASN A 243 0.45 -37.18 7.39
C ASN A 243 1.64 -37.68 6.59
#